data_c48a5a4cbca502c40dda66c0024f213c
#
_entry.id   c48a5a4cbca502c40dda66c0024f213c
#
_cell.length_a   1.000
_cell.length_b   1.000
_cell.length_c   1.000
_cell.angle_alpha   90.00
_cell.angle_beta   90.00
_cell.angle_gamma   90.00
#
_symmetry.space_group_name_H-M   'P 1'
#
loop_
_entity.id
_entity.type
_entity.pdbx_description
1 polymer ?
#
loop_
_entity_poly.entity_id
_entity_poly.type
_entity_poly.pdbx_seq_one_letter_code
_entity_poly.pdbx_strand_id
1 'polypeptide(L)' 'MSKTCYRFFGGLLTAQENWLNKMSERGYRLVQTGKLLYKFE' A
#
# COMPACT_ATOMS: atom_id res chain seq x y z
N MET A 1 -3.61 8.38 12.32
CA MET A 1 -4.38 8.95 11.20
C MET A 1 -4.42 7.99 10.06
N SER A 2 -5.53 7.92 9.36
CA SER A 2 -5.65 7.04 8.20
C SER A 2 -5.20 7.76 6.93
N LYS A 3 -4.63 7.00 6.00
CA LYS A 3 -4.17 7.53 4.73
C LYS A 3 -4.63 6.60 3.62
N THR A 4 -5.20 7.18 2.58
CA THR A 4 -5.67 6.43 1.42
C THR A 4 -4.79 6.74 0.23
N CYS A 5 -4.26 5.70 -0.40
CA CYS A 5 -3.42 5.84 -1.59
C CYS A 5 -4.03 5.06 -2.74
N TYR A 6 -3.86 5.58 -3.95
CA TYR A 6 -4.30 4.91 -5.16
C TYR A 6 -3.09 4.60 -6.01
N ARG A 7 -2.85 3.31 -6.25
CA ARG A 7 -1.72 2.86 -7.07
C ARG A 7 -2.12 1.63 -7.87
N PHE A 8 -1.52 1.52 -9.04
CA PHE A 8 -1.73 0.36 -9.91
C PHE A 8 -0.38 -0.27 -10.23
N PHE A 9 -0.23 -1.53 -9.87
CA PHE A 9 1.03 -2.24 -10.06
C PHE A 9 1.02 -3.17 -11.27
N GLY A 10 -0.13 -3.37 -11.89
CA GLY A 10 -0.22 -4.18 -13.10
C GLY A 10 0.23 -5.62 -12.95
N GLY A 11 0.10 -6.18 -11.75
CA GLY A 11 0.54 -7.54 -11.48
C GLY A 11 2.00 -7.65 -11.07
N LEU A 12 2.70 -6.53 -10.90
CA LEU A 12 4.10 -6.53 -10.46
C LEU A 12 4.16 -6.69 -8.94
N LEU A 13 4.14 -7.95 -8.49
CA LEU A 13 4.09 -8.24 -7.06
C LEU A 13 5.32 -7.72 -6.32
N THR A 14 6.49 -7.79 -6.93
CA THR A 14 7.72 -7.32 -6.30
C THR A 14 7.65 -5.81 -6.03
N ALA A 15 7.17 -5.05 -7.00
CA ALA A 15 7.03 -3.61 -6.84
C ALA A 15 6.01 -3.28 -5.74
N GLN A 16 4.91 -4.03 -5.70
CA GLN A 16 3.89 -3.86 -4.69
C GLN A 16 4.45 -4.14 -3.30
N GLU A 17 5.17 -5.23 -3.14
CA GLU A 17 5.77 -5.59 -1.86
C GLU A 17 6.78 -4.54 -1.39
N ASN A 18 7.63 -4.08 -2.28
CA ASN A 18 8.62 -3.06 -1.94
C ASN A 18 7.94 -1.77 -1.47
N TRP A 19 6.89 -1.36 -2.17
CA TRP A 19 6.16 -0.16 -1.78
C TRP A 19 5.49 -0.34 -0.41
N LEU A 20 4.85 -1.48 -0.18
CA LEU A 20 4.19 -1.76 1.10
C LEU A 20 5.20 -1.81 2.24
N ASN A 21 6.38 -2.38 1.99
CA ASN A 21 7.43 -2.42 2.99
C ASN A 21 7.90 -1.01 3.36
N LYS A 22 8.04 -0.13 2.38
CA LYS A 22 8.42 1.25 2.65
C LYS A 22 7.37 1.97 3.49
N MET A 23 6.10 1.73 3.21
CA MET A 23 5.03 2.34 3.99
C MET A 23 5.04 1.81 5.42
N SER A 24 5.30 0.53 5.58
CA SER A 24 5.42 -0.08 6.91
C SER A 24 6.57 0.53 7.70
N GLU A 25 7.70 0.78 7.04
CA GLU A 25 8.86 1.40 7.70
C GLU A 25 8.54 2.80 8.20
N ARG A 26 7.61 3.49 7.56
CA ARG A 26 7.19 4.82 7.98
C ARG A 26 6.16 4.80 9.10
N GLY A 27 5.76 3.61 9.54
CA GLY A 27 4.80 3.46 10.60
C GLY A 27 3.36 3.31 10.13
N TYR A 28 3.14 3.25 8.83
CA TYR A 28 1.81 3.01 8.29
C TYR A 28 1.49 1.52 8.30
N ARG A 29 0.25 1.20 8.59
CA ARG A 29 -0.22 -0.18 8.58
C ARG A 29 -1.36 -0.32 7.59
N LEU A 30 -1.25 -1.27 6.68
CA LEU A 30 -2.29 -1.53 5.69
C LEU A 30 -3.52 -2.13 6.38
N VAL A 31 -4.67 -1.48 6.23
CA VAL A 31 -5.91 -1.95 6.84
C VAL A 31 -6.94 -2.39 5.81
N GLN A 32 -6.81 -1.96 4.57
CA GLN A 32 -7.75 -2.34 3.53
C GLN A 32 -7.10 -2.21 2.16
N THR A 33 -7.40 -3.14 1.27
CA THR A 33 -6.96 -3.08 -0.12
C THR A 33 -8.15 -3.25 -1.07
N GLY A 34 -8.03 -2.66 -2.24
CA GLY A 34 -8.97 -2.84 -3.34
C GLY A 34 -8.18 -3.02 -4.63
N LYS A 35 -8.85 -2.84 -5.77
CA LYS A 35 -8.17 -2.99 -7.06
C LYS A 35 -7.03 -1.99 -7.23
N LEU A 36 -7.26 -0.74 -6.87
CA LEU A 36 -6.28 0.33 -6.96
C LEU A 36 -6.12 1.06 -5.63
N LEU A 37 -6.85 0.63 -4.63
CA LEU A 37 -6.94 1.33 -3.35
C LEU A 37 -6.10 0.66 -2.29
N TYR A 38 -5.35 1.46 -1.56
CA TYR A 38 -4.58 1.00 -0.40
C TYR A 38 -4.85 1.96 0.75
N LYS A 39 -5.50 1.46 1.78
CA LYS A 39 -5.82 2.27 2.94
C LYS A 39 -4.92 1.89 4.11
N PHE A 40 -4.27 2.89 4.69
CA PHE A 40 -3.33 2.70 5.79
C PHE A 40 -3.81 3.43 7.04
N GLU A 41 -3.31 2.98 8.13
CA GLU A 41 -3.60 3.62 9.41
C GLU A 41 -2.36 3.82 10.27
#